data_696026f4881096c1e6c3f47716ceded9
#
_entry.id   696026f4881096c1e6c3f47716ceded9
#
_cell.length_a   1.000
_cell.length_b   1.000
_cell.length_c   1.000
_cell.angle_alpha   90.00
_cell.angle_beta   90.00
_cell.angle_gamma   90.00
#
_symmetry.space_group_name_H-M   'P 1'
#
loop_
_entity.id
_entity.type
_entity.pdbx_description
1 polymer ?
#
loop_
_entity_poly.entity_id
_entity_poly.type
_entity_poly.pdbx_seq_one_letter_code
_entity_poly.pdbx_strand_id
1 'polypeptide(L)'
;MKQYKNRVIDRLLADKLEAMGAVLIEGPKYCGKTTTGEQQARSVLYMADPEIKDRNLTMASTNIKRLLAGDTPRLIDEWQIAPKLWDAIRFEVDHRGEDGQFMLTGSAVPASTSEIFHSGTGRFGWIKMRTMSLWESGDSTGDVSLGELFAADNEVDGTSNLDIRRISFLVCRGGWPKASLKTNERAALIEAREYVESVCRNDISRVDDVQRNAELTRRLMRSYSRHQGAQVSVATILADIKSNEASDTTEATVASYINALKRIFVIEDMAAWNPNLRSKTAIRSSDTRYFTDPSIAAAALGLGPDDLLDDPNTFGLLFETMAVRDLRVYAEALDGQVYHYRDKNGLECDAIVHLRNGRYGLIEIKLGGDNLIEAGATTLKKLASKIDTDKMKSPSFMMVLTAIGEYAYRRLDGVLVVPIGCLRD
;
A
#
# COMPACT_ATOMS: atom_id res chain seq x y z
N MET A 1 -20.56 0.15 -19.69
CA MET A 1 -19.47 -0.44 -18.88
C MET A 1 -18.64 0.69 -18.29
N LYS A 2 -18.30 0.65 -17.03
CA LYS A 2 -17.31 1.60 -16.46
C LYS A 2 -15.97 1.33 -17.12
N GLN A 3 -15.32 2.36 -17.65
CA GLN A 3 -14.02 2.22 -18.28
C GLN A 3 -13.00 1.76 -17.21
N TYR A 4 -12.38 0.60 -17.42
CA TYR A 4 -11.28 0.13 -16.60
C TYR A 4 -10.06 1.01 -16.83
N LYS A 5 -9.36 1.40 -15.77
CA LYS A 5 -8.03 2.00 -15.85
C LYS A 5 -7.01 0.93 -15.53
N ASN A 6 -6.06 0.72 -16.44
CA ASN A 6 -4.99 -0.25 -16.25
C ASN A 6 -4.27 0.00 -14.93
N ARG A 7 -3.93 -1.08 -14.26
CA ARG A 7 -3.21 -1.06 -12.99
C ARG A 7 -1.78 -1.56 -13.23
N VAL A 8 -0.86 -1.00 -12.49
CA VAL A 8 0.55 -1.44 -12.52
C VAL A 8 0.67 -2.94 -12.23
N ILE A 9 -0.17 -3.47 -11.37
CA ILE A 9 -0.18 -4.90 -11.02
C ILE A 9 -0.80 -5.82 -12.08
N ASP A 10 -1.41 -5.33 -13.14
CA ASP A 10 -2.08 -6.18 -14.15
C ASP A 10 -1.10 -7.15 -14.80
N ARG A 11 0.10 -6.65 -15.13
CA ARG A 11 1.19 -7.50 -15.66
C ARG A 11 1.68 -8.50 -14.63
N LEU A 12 1.91 -8.07 -13.39
CA LEU A 12 2.35 -8.95 -12.31
C LEU A 12 1.32 -10.06 -12.05
N LEU A 13 0.01 -9.75 -12.15
CA LEU A 13 -1.05 -10.74 -12.01
C LEU A 13 -0.97 -11.78 -13.15
N ALA A 14 -0.76 -11.36 -14.39
CA ALA A 14 -0.59 -12.26 -15.52
C ALA A 14 0.63 -13.16 -15.33
N ASP A 15 1.80 -12.59 -14.98
CA ASP A 15 3.04 -13.35 -14.73
C ASP A 15 2.85 -14.38 -13.59
N LYS A 16 2.13 -14.02 -12.53
CA LYS A 16 1.84 -14.95 -11.42
C LYS A 16 0.84 -16.03 -11.78
N LEU A 17 -0.11 -15.75 -12.66
CA LEU A 17 -1.03 -16.78 -13.17
C LEU A 17 -0.30 -17.80 -14.09
N GLU A 18 0.75 -17.38 -14.80
CA GLU A 18 1.59 -18.30 -15.57
C GLU A 18 2.46 -19.20 -14.67
N ALA A 19 2.77 -18.75 -13.44
CA ALA A 19 3.70 -19.44 -12.55
C ALA A 19 3.04 -20.25 -11.42
N MET A 20 1.76 -19.99 -11.12
CA MET A 20 1.08 -20.52 -9.94
C MET A 20 -0.33 -20.98 -10.27
N GLY A 21 -0.77 -22.09 -9.65
CA GLY A 21 -2.12 -22.62 -9.85
C GLY A 21 -3.24 -21.71 -9.38
N ALA A 22 -2.99 -20.88 -8.36
CA ALA A 22 -3.92 -19.88 -7.88
C ALA A 22 -3.20 -18.58 -7.46
N VAL A 23 -3.86 -17.43 -7.56
CA VAL A 23 -3.34 -16.14 -7.12
C VAL A 23 -4.34 -15.44 -6.18
N LEU A 24 -3.87 -15.07 -4.98
CA LEU A 24 -4.65 -14.29 -4.02
C LEU A 24 -4.31 -12.80 -4.17
N ILE A 25 -5.33 -11.97 -4.41
CA ILE A 25 -5.25 -10.52 -4.48
C ILE A 25 -5.82 -9.93 -3.19
N GLU A 26 -4.97 -9.44 -2.32
CA GLU A 26 -5.31 -8.83 -1.03
C GLU A 26 -5.20 -7.31 -1.10
N GLY A 27 -5.94 -6.60 -0.23
CA GLY A 27 -5.83 -5.15 -0.13
C GLY A 27 -7.09 -4.50 0.44
N PRO A 28 -7.07 -3.18 0.70
CA PRO A 28 -8.19 -2.47 1.32
C PRO A 28 -9.46 -2.57 0.46
N LYS A 29 -10.61 -2.44 1.10
CA LYS A 29 -11.89 -2.34 0.38
C LYS A 29 -11.84 -1.18 -0.60
N TYR A 30 -12.53 -1.31 -1.72
CA TYR A 30 -12.65 -0.29 -2.78
C TYR A 30 -11.36 0.08 -3.53
N CYS A 31 -10.23 -0.62 -3.33
CA CYS A 31 -9.00 -0.38 -4.11
C CYS A 31 -9.04 -0.95 -5.54
N GLY A 32 -10.07 -1.75 -5.88
CA GLY A 32 -10.31 -2.25 -7.24
C GLY A 32 -10.00 -3.73 -7.49
N LYS A 33 -9.75 -4.55 -6.45
CA LYS A 33 -9.37 -5.97 -6.56
C LYS A 33 -10.28 -6.78 -7.50
N THR A 34 -11.58 -6.75 -7.25
CA THR A 34 -12.58 -7.46 -8.05
C THR A 34 -12.50 -7.05 -9.51
N THR A 35 -12.49 -5.73 -9.79
CA THR A 35 -12.44 -5.22 -11.17
C THR A 35 -11.15 -5.60 -11.89
N THR A 36 -10.01 -5.61 -11.19
CA THR A 36 -8.72 -6.08 -11.74
C THR A 36 -8.77 -7.60 -12.02
N GLY A 37 -9.27 -8.40 -11.08
CA GLY A 37 -9.43 -9.82 -11.30
C GLY A 37 -10.37 -10.16 -12.47
N GLU A 38 -11.44 -9.40 -12.65
CA GLU A 38 -12.39 -9.54 -13.78
C GLU A 38 -11.72 -9.36 -15.15
N GLN A 39 -10.65 -8.55 -15.27
CA GLN A 39 -9.95 -8.36 -16.54
C GLN A 39 -9.24 -9.61 -17.02
N GLN A 40 -8.82 -10.49 -16.11
CA GLN A 40 -8.09 -11.72 -16.39
C GLN A 40 -8.99 -12.96 -16.34
N ALA A 41 -10.19 -12.84 -15.74
CA ALA A 41 -11.07 -13.97 -15.49
C ALA A 41 -11.87 -14.40 -16.74
N ARG A 42 -11.97 -15.71 -16.95
CA ARG A 42 -12.91 -16.32 -17.91
C ARG A 42 -14.25 -16.67 -17.28
N SER A 43 -14.28 -16.86 -15.96
CA SER A 43 -15.52 -17.02 -15.19
C SER A 43 -15.38 -16.39 -13.81
N VAL A 44 -16.51 -15.95 -13.23
CA VAL A 44 -16.53 -15.25 -11.92
C VAL A 44 -17.55 -15.91 -11.00
N LEU A 45 -17.16 -16.04 -9.74
CA LEU A 45 -18.03 -16.43 -8.62
C LEU A 45 -18.01 -15.31 -7.57
N TYR A 46 -19.12 -14.62 -7.40
CA TYR A 46 -19.30 -13.62 -6.35
C TYR A 46 -19.87 -14.29 -5.09
N MET A 47 -19.02 -14.50 -4.08
CA MET A 47 -19.46 -15.15 -2.82
C MET A 47 -20.41 -14.28 -2.00
N ALA A 48 -20.32 -12.95 -2.14
CA ALA A 48 -21.12 -11.96 -1.42
C ALA A 48 -22.41 -11.56 -2.12
N ASP A 49 -22.72 -12.08 -3.31
CA ASP A 49 -23.94 -11.74 -4.07
C ASP A 49 -25.20 -12.08 -3.24
N PRO A 50 -26.04 -11.09 -2.88
CA PRO A 50 -27.18 -11.29 -1.99
C PRO A 50 -28.18 -12.34 -2.47
N GLU A 51 -28.34 -12.50 -3.79
CA GLU A 51 -29.31 -13.44 -4.36
C GLU A 51 -28.88 -14.91 -4.22
N ILE A 52 -27.57 -15.16 -4.17
CA ILE A 52 -27.02 -16.51 -4.20
C ILE A 52 -26.09 -16.83 -3.03
N LYS A 53 -25.85 -15.89 -2.11
CA LYS A 53 -24.93 -16.04 -0.98
C LYS A 53 -25.22 -17.28 -0.14
N ASP A 54 -26.47 -17.46 0.27
CA ASP A 54 -26.86 -18.59 1.13
C ASP A 54 -26.71 -19.94 0.40
N ARG A 55 -27.03 -19.95 -0.91
CA ARG A 55 -26.77 -21.11 -1.77
C ARG A 55 -25.27 -21.40 -1.88
N ASN A 56 -24.43 -20.39 -2.05
CA ASN A 56 -22.98 -20.54 -2.13
C ASN A 56 -22.40 -21.09 -0.83
N LEU A 57 -22.87 -20.60 0.33
CA LEU A 57 -22.45 -21.10 1.64
C LEU A 57 -22.89 -22.57 1.85
N THR A 58 -24.10 -22.92 1.47
CA THR A 58 -24.58 -24.32 1.49
C THR A 58 -23.72 -25.20 0.58
N MET A 59 -23.42 -24.75 -0.63
CA MET A 59 -22.55 -25.48 -1.54
C MET A 59 -21.12 -25.61 -1.01
N ALA A 60 -20.56 -24.59 -0.36
CA ALA A 60 -19.23 -24.66 0.24
C ALA A 60 -19.13 -25.73 1.33
N SER A 61 -20.26 -26.07 2.00
CA SER A 61 -20.31 -27.09 3.02
C SER A 61 -20.67 -28.49 2.50
N THR A 62 -21.42 -28.61 1.38
CA THR A 62 -21.96 -29.89 0.88
C THR A 62 -21.35 -30.37 -0.42
N ASN A 63 -21.01 -29.46 -1.34
CA ASN A 63 -20.44 -29.78 -2.66
C ASN A 63 -19.57 -28.64 -3.19
N ILE A 64 -18.45 -28.39 -2.52
CA ILE A 64 -17.55 -27.29 -2.82
C ILE A 64 -16.98 -27.35 -4.26
N LYS A 65 -16.79 -28.54 -4.82
CA LYS A 65 -16.31 -28.73 -6.21
C LYS A 65 -17.20 -28.03 -7.24
N ARG A 66 -18.49 -27.92 -6.98
CA ARG A 66 -19.42 -27.25 -7.86
C ARG A 66 -19.21 -25.73 -7.92
N LEU A 67 -18.73 -25.13 -6.83
CA LEU A 67 -18.32 -23.73 -6.79
C LEU A 67 -17.06 -23.46 -7.61
N LEU A 68 -16.17 -24.46 -7.69
CA LEU A 68 -14.91 -24.38 -8.42
C LEU A 68 -15.05 -24.73 -9.90
N ALA A 69 -16.21 -25.22 -10.31
CA ALA A 69 -16.50 -25.52 -11.72
C ALA A 69 -16.74 -24.22 -12.51
N GLY A 70 -16.05 -24.08 -13.64
CA GLY A 70 -16.14 -22.93 -14.54
C GLY A 70 -14.86 -22.79 -15.37
N ASP A 71 -14.92 -21.90 -16.37
CA ASP A 71 -13.77 -21.62 -17.21
C ASP A 71 -12.67 -20.93 -16.41
N THR A 72 -11.42 -21.31 -16.65
CA THR A 72 -10.23 -20.80 -15.94
C THR A 72 -9.43 -19.83 -16.82
N PRO A 73 -8.81 -18.79 -16.23
CA PRO A 73 -8.78 -18.43 -14.81
C PRO A 73 -10.17 -18.11 -14.25
N ARG A 74 -10.52 -18.72 -13.09
CA ARG A 74 -11.77 -18.46 -12.39
C ARG A 74 -11.56 -17.52 -11.22
N LEU A 75 -12.24 -16.38 -11.23
CA LEU A 75 -12.24 -15.45 -10.11
C LEU A 75 -13.23 -15.88 -9.04
N ILE A 76 -12.79 -15.94 -7.80
CA ILE A 76 -13.62 -16.16 -6.61
C ILE A 76 -13.51 -14.89 -5.75
N ASP A 77 -14.55 -14.04 -5.84
CA ASP A 77 -14.61 -12.76 -5.15
C ASP A 77 -15.09 -12.92 -3.70
N GLU A 78 -14.41 -12.27 -2.75
CA GLU A 78 -14.64 -12.33 -1.30
C GLU A 78 -14.56 -13.78 -0.75
N TRP A 79 -13.52 -14.52 -1.16
CA TRP A 79 -13.32 -15.93 -0.80
C TRP A 79 -13.38 -16.22 0.71
N GLN A 80 -13.00 -15.25 1.56
CA GLN A 80 -12.98 -15.39 3.01
C GLN A 80 -14.37 -15.58 3.63
N ILE A 81 -15.44 -15.38 2.87
CA ILE A 81 -16.82 -15.70 3.29
C ILE A 81 -16.99 -17.22 3.50
N ALA A 82 -16.24 -18.04 2.78
CA ALA A 82 -16.20 -19.50 2.96
C ALA A 82 -14.73 -19.98 2.98
N PRO A 83 -14.03 -19.95 4.14
CA PRO A 83 -12.60 -20.25 4.24
C PRO A 83 -12.21 -21.64 3.75
N LYS A 84 -13.13 -22.61 3.77
CA LYS A 84 -12.96 -23.96 3.19
C LYS A 84 -12.61 -23.97 1.70
N LEU A 85 -12.92 -22.88 0.98
CA LEU A 85 -12.52 -22.72 -0.43
C LEU A 85 -10.99 -22.79 -0.60
N TRP A 86 -10.22 -22.35 0.38
CA TRP A 86 -8.77 -22.37 0.32
C TRP A 86 -8.21 -23.78 0.11
N ASP A 87 -8.61 -24.73 0.99
CA ASP A 87 -8.13 -26.11 0.90
C ASP A 87 -8.69 -26.82 -0.34
N ALA A 88 -9.93 -26.49 -0.74
CA ALA A 88 -10.54 -27.05 -1.94
C ALA A 88 -9.83 -26.58 -3.22
N ILE A 89 -9.47 -25.30 -3.30
CA ILE A 89 -8.71 -24.75 -4.44
C ILE A 89 -7.33 -25.40 -4.49
N ARG A 90 -6.62 -25.49 -3.36
CA ARG A 90 -5.32 -26.17 -3.29
C ARG A 90 -5.42 -27.59 -3.84
N PHE A 91 -6.46 -28.33 -3.42
CA PHE A 91 -6.69 -29.70 -3.87
C PHE A 91 -6.95 -29.77 -5.38
N GLU A 92 -7.78 -28.87 -5.92
CA GLU A 92 -8.08 -28.82 -7.36
C GLU A 92 -6.84 -28.44 -8.19
N VAL A 93 -6.01 -27.50 -7.71
CA VAL A 93 -4.73 -27.14 -8.37
C VAL A 93 -3.81 -28.36 -8.45
N ASP A 94 -3.65 -29.12 -7.35
CA ASP A 94 -2.84 -30.33 -7.32
C ASP A 94 -3.36 -31.41 -8.29
N HIS A 95 -4.69 -31.54 -8.43
CA HIS A 95 -5.30 -32.59 -9.27
C HIS A 95 -5.33 -32.25 -10.75
N ARG A 96 -5.51 -30.95 -11.09
CA ARG A 96 -5.49 -30.52 -12.48
C ARG A 96 -4.08 -30.46 -13.04
N GLY A 97 -3.09 -30.12 -12.17
CA GLY A 97 -1.67 -30.03 -12.56
C GLY A 97 -1.36 -28.92 -13.54
N GLU A 98 -2.16 -27.87 -13.56
CA GLU A 98 -2.05 -26.71 -14.45
C GLU A 98 -1.96 -25.42 -13.63
N ASP A 99 -1.25 -24.43 -14.16
CA ASP A 99 -1.19 -23.08 -13.58
C ASP A 99 -2.37 -22.22 -14.06
N GLY A 100 -2.56 -21.02 -13.45
CA GLY A 100 -3.57 -20.07 -13.86
C GLY A 100 -5.01 -20.49 -13.64
N GLN A 101 -5.28 -21.40 -12.69
CA GLN A 101 -6.62 -21.96 -12.51
C GLN A 101 -7.57 -21.01 -11.77
N PHE A 102 -7.07 -20.35 -10.71
CA PHE A 102 -7.92 -19.55 -9.83
C PHE A 102 -7.31 -18.20 -9.48
N MET A 103 -8.18 -17.21 -9.34
CA MET A 103 -7.90 -15.95 -8.67
C MET A 103 -8.85 -15.79 -7.48
N LEU A 104 -8.34 -15.35 -6.36
CA LEU A 104 -9.12 -15.05 -5.17
C LEU A 104 -8.97 -13.56 -4.84
N THR A 105 -10.07 -12.90 -4.48
CA THR A 105 -9.98 -11.56 -3.91
C THR A 105 -10.43 -11.58 -2.45
N GLY A 106 -9.72 -10.83 -1.59
CA GLY A 106 -10.05 -10.68 -0.19
C GLY A 106 -9.78 -9.27 0.33
N SER A 107 -10.75 -8.73 1.05
CA SER A 107 -10.63 -7.40 1.68
C SER A 107 -10.26 -7.47 3.16
N ALA A 108 -10.07 -8.68 3.68
CA ALA A 108 -9.60 -8.94 5.03
C ALA A 108 -8.87 -10.29 5.09
N VAL A 109 -7.90 -10.39 5.99
CA VAL A 109 -7.33 -11.68 6.37
C VAL A 109 -8.38 -12.43 7.20
N PRO A 110 -8.69 -13.71 6.92
CA PRO A 110 -9.70 -14.46 7.68
C PRO A 110 -9.48 -14.39 9.18
N ALA A 111 -10.56 -14.20 9.94
CA ALA A 111 -10.52 -14.12 11.39
C ALA A 111 -10.08 -15.44 12.04
N SER A 112 -10.58 -16.54 11.50
CA SER A 112 -10.24 -17.89 11.92
C SER A 112 -9.56 -18.62 10.77
N THR A 113 -8.37 -19.10 11.04
CA THR A 113 -7.66 -20.07 10.17
C THR A 113 -7.97 -21.51 10.56
N SER A 114 -8.89 -21.74 11.53
CA SER A 114 -9.23 -23.07 12.01
C SER A 114 -9.87 -23.97 10.92
N GLU A 115 -10.45 -23.37 9.89
CA GLU A 115 -10.98 -24.08 8.72
C GLU A 115 -9.99 -24.19 7.56
N ILE A 116 -8.77 -23.67 7.72
CA ILE A 116 -7.68 -23.73 6.74
C ILE A 116 -6.62 -24.68 7.31
N PHE A 117 -6.55 -25.90 6.76
CA PHE A 117 -5.64 -26.94 7.24
C PHE A 117 -4.26 -26.88 6.59
N HIS A 118 -4.14 -26.21 5.43
CA HIS A 118 -2.91 -26.15 4.67
C HIS A 118 -2.51 -24.71 4.30
N SER A 119 -1.21 -24.42 4.32
CA SER A 119 -0.67 -23.09 4.04
C SER A 119 -0.80 -22.64 2.57
N GLY A 120 -1.08 -23.56 1.66
CA GLY A 120 -1.10 -23.30 0.21
C GLY A 120 0.29 -23.09 -0.42
N THR A 121 1.38 -23.32 0.34
CA THR A 121 2.76 -23.13 -0.13
C THR A 121 3.02 -23.86 -1.44
N GLY A 122 3.58 -23.17 -2.44
CA GLY A 122 3.89 -23.70 -3.76
C GLY A 122 2.70 -23.79 -4.72
N ARG A 123 1.47 -23.44 -4.31
CA ARG A 123 0.25 -23.44 -5.14
C ARG A 123 -0.33 -22.05 -5.32
N PHE A 124 -0.13 -21.17 -4.33
CA PHE A 124 -0.68 -19.82 -4.32
C PHE A 124 0.42 -18.77 -4.50
N GLY A 125 0.18 -17.85 -5.41
CA GLY A 125 0.85 -16.56 -5.50
C GLY A 125 0.10 -15.49 -4.69
N TRP A 126 0.79 -14.48 -4.17
CA TRP A 126 0.18 -13.36 -3.44
C TRP A 126 0.46 -12.04 -4.14
N ILE A 127 -0.55 -11.19 -4.21
CA ILE A 127 -0.47 -9.80 -4.67
C ILE A 127 -1.11 -8.91 -3.61
N LYS A 128 -0.40 -7.89 -3.18
CA LYS A 128 -0.97 -6.83 -2.36
C LYS A 128 -1.38 -5.65 -3.24
N MET A 129 -2.67 -5.52 -3.50
CA MET A 129 -3.21 -4.41 -4.27
C MET A 129 -3.48 -3.21 -3.36
N ARG A 130 -2.92 -2.06 -3.69
CA ARG A 130 -3.12 -0.77 -3.00
C ARG A 130 -4.12 0.10 -3.76
N THR A 131 -4.42 1.28 -3.22
CA THR A 131 -5.10 2.34 -3.98
C THR A 131 -4.23 2.77 -5.17
N MET A 132 -4.81 3.48 -6.14
CA MET A 132 -4.11 3.89 -7.37
C MET A 132 -2.97 4.85 -7.05
N SER A 133 -1.82 4.64 -7.69
CA SER A 133 -0.75 5.64 -7.77
C SER A 133 -1.18 6.86 -8.60
N LEU A 134 -0.37 7.91 -8.60
CA LEU A 134 -0.63 9.08 -9.46
C LEU A 134 -0.55 8.71 -10.94
N TRP A 135 0.31 7.79 -11.32
CA TRP A 135 0.38 7.24 -12.68
C TRP A 135 -0.91 6.51 -13.06
N GLU A 136 -1.36 5.57 -12.24
CA GLU A 136 -2.58 4.80 -12.50
C GLU A 136 -3.84 5.68 -12.54
N SER A 137 -3.88 6.73 -11.72
CA SER A 137 -5.01 7.69 -11.72
C SER A 137 -4.95 8.68 -12.89
N GLY A 138 -3.82 8.80 -13.59
CA GLY A 138 -3.59 9.70 -14.71
C GLY A 138 -3.23 11.12 -14.27
N ASP A 139 -2.75 11.29 -13.04
CA ASP A 139 -2.26 12.55 -12.51
C ASP A 139 -0.73 12.71 -12.68
N SER A 140 0.02 11.63 -12.99
CA SER A 140 1.43 11.68 -13.38
C SER A 140 1.57 11.56 -14.89
N THR A 141 2.56 12.24 -15.51
CA THR A 141 2.92 12.10 -16.94
C THR A 141 3.58 10.76 -17.22
N GLY A 142 4.29 10.18 -16.23
CA GLY A 142 4.99 8.92 -16.37
C GLY A 142 6.28 9.00 -17.20
N ASP A 143 6.85 10.19 -17.35
CA ASP A 143 8.07 10.38 -18.14
C ASP A 143 9.29 9.69 -17.50
N VAL A 144 9.30 9.55 -16.17
CA VAL A 144 10.38 8.91 -15.40
C VAL A 144 9.92 7.54 -14.90
N SER A 145 10.55 6.47 -15.38
CA SER A 145 10.30 5.10 -14.90
C SER A 145 11.21 4.76 -13.73
N LEU A 146 10.62 4.36 -12.59
CA LEU A 146 11.37 3.84 -11.45
C LEU A 146 12.21 2.61 -11.84
N GLY A 147 11.67 1.73 -12.69
CA GLY A 147 12.36 0.54 -13.19
C GLY A 147 13.60 0.89 -13.99
N GLU A 148 13.53 1.91 -14.85
CA GLU A 148 14.65 2.39 -15.65
C GLU A 148 15.75 3.04 -14.80
N LEU A 149 15.41 3.64 -13.64
CA LEU A 149 16.42 4.21 -12.73
C LEU A 149 17.37 3.13 -12.15
N PHE A 150 16.98 1.87 -12.18
CA PHE A 150 17.87 0.77 -11.78
C PHE A 150 18.85 0.35 -12.88
N ALA A 151 18.68 0.75 -14.13
CA ALA A 151 19.66 0.52 -15.18
C ALA A 151 20.84 1.50 -15.07
N ALA A 152 22.00 1.11 -15.56
CA ALA A 152 23.14 2.02 -15.64
C ALA A 152 22.90 3.02 -16.81
N ASP A 153 23.37 4.25 -16.66
CA ASP A 153 23.40 5.29 -17.69
C ASP A 153 22.04 5.89 -18.13
N ASN A 154 21.06 5.98 -17.24
CA ASN A 154 19.80 6.63 -17.57
C ASN A 154 19.90 8.16 -17.49
N GLU A 155 19.61 8.81 -18.58
CA GLU A 155 19.22 10.22 -18.58
C GLU A 155 17.84 10.32 -17.91
N VAL A 156 17.69 11.26 -17.00
CA VAL A 156 16.42 11.56 -16.35
C VAL A 156 15.90 12.85 -16.95
N ASP A 157 14.85 12.73 -17.74
CA ASP A 157 14.12 13.83 -18.34
C ASP A 157 12.61 13.57 -18.16
N GLY A 158 11.89 14.57 -17.70
CA GLY A 158 10.46 14.46 -17.47
C GLY A 158 9.89 15.74 -16.93
N THR A 159 8.63 15.99 -17.23
CA THR A 159 7.92 17.21 -16.86
C THR A 159 6.75 16.93 -15.94
N SER A 160 6.46 17.84 -15.04
CA SER A 160 5.31 17.79 -14.16
C SER A 160 4.55 19.11 -14.17
N ASN A 161 3.24 19.00 -14.33
CA ASN A 161 2.32 20.15 -14.26
C ASN A 161 1.59 20.26 -12.91
N LEU A 162 1.99 19.47 -11.90
CA LEU A 162 1.36 19.48 -10.59
C LEU A 162 1.91 20.64 -9.74
N ASP A 163 1.04 21.55 -9.39
CA ASP A 163 1.32 22.60 -8.41
C ASP A 163 0.97 22.13 -6.97
N ILE A 164 1.32 22.96 -5.99
CA ILE A 164 1.13 22.62 -4.57
C ILE A 164 -0.35 22.47 -4.21
N ARG A 165 -1.26 23.21 -4.84
CA ARG A 165 -2.71 23.14 -4.63
C ARG A 165 -3.26 21.81 -5.18
N ARG A 166 -2.80 21.42 -6.38
CA ARG A 166 -3.18 20.14 -6.96
C ARG A 166 -2.68 18.98 -6.10
N ILE A 167 -1.43 19.02 -5.61
CA ILE A 167 -0.89 17.99 -4.71
C ILE A 167 -1.70 17.91 -3.42
N SER A 168 -2.05 19.04 -2.78
CA SER A 168 -2.86 19.03 -1.55
C SER A 168 -4.24 18.38 -1.79
N PHE A 169 -4.86 18.68 -2.93
CA PHE A 169 -6.11 18.01 -3.33
C PHE A 169 -5.90 16.51 -3.53
N LEU A 170 -4.85 16.07 -4.23
CA LEU A 170 -4.56 14.67 -4.51
C LEU A 170 -4.28 13.86 -3.24
N VAL A 171 -3.60 14.44 -2.27
CA VAL A 171 -3.41 13.86 -0.93
C VAL A 171 -4.75 13.62 -0.24
N CYS A 172 -5.66 14.62 -0.25
CA CYS A 172 -6.97 14.50 0.39
C CYS A 172 -7.94 13.59 -0.39
N ARG A 173 -7.86 13.56 -1.73
CA ARG A 173 -8.66 12.66 -2.58
C ARG A 173 -8.26 11.20 -2.42
N GLY A 174 -6.95 10.96 -2.30
CA GLY A 174 -6.37 9.62 -2.32
C GLY A 174 -6.41 8.96 -3.70
N GLY A 175 -5.96 7.71 -3.72
CA GLY A 175 -5.91 6.86 -4.92
C GLY A 175 -7.12 5.93 -5.09
N TRP A 176 -8.26 6.22 -4.48
CA TRP A 176 -9.47 5.41 -4.63
C TRP A 176 -9.97 5.45 -6.07
N PRO A 177 -10.14 4.30 -6.77
CA PRO A 177 -10.54 4.30 -8.19
C PRO A 177 -11.82 5.09 -8.46
N LYS A 178 -12.81 4.97 -7.57
CA LYS A 178 -14.08 5.71 -7.71
C LYS A 178 -13.90 7.23 -7.53
N ALA A 179 -13.00 7.67 -6.63
CA ALA A 179 -12.68 9.08 -6.44
C ALA A 179 -11.91 9.65 -7.65
N SER A 180 -10.96 8.87 -8.19
CA SER A 180 -10.14 9.29 -9.34
C SER A 180 -10.94 9.46 -10.65
N LEU A 181 -12.12 8.87 -10.74
CA LEU A 181 -13.02 8.98 -11.89
C LEU A 181 -14.02 10.14 -11.79
N LYS A 182 -14.05 10.85 -10.65
CA LYS A 182 -14.99 11.96 -10.45
C LYS A 182 -14.43 13.25 -11.01
N THR A 183 -15.25 13.95 -11.78
CA THR A 183 -14.96 15.31 -12.27
C THR A 183 -15.22 16.40 -11.23
N ASN A 184 -16.15 16.13 -10.29
CA ASN A 184 -16.46 17.05 -9.20
C ASN A 184 -15.51 16.78 -8.02
N GLU A 185 -14.60 17.70 -7.75
CA GLU A 185 -13.59 17.60 -6.70
C GLU A 185 -14.22 17.42 -5.30
N ARG A 186 -15.27 18.17 -4.96
CA ARG A 186 -15.98 18.01 -3.69
C ARG A 186 -16.53 16.60 -3.51
N ALA A 187 -17.11 16.02 -4.57
CA ALA A 187 -17.60 14.65 -4.54
C ALA A 187 -16.47 13.61 -4.43
N ALA A 188 -15.31 13.90 -5.00
CA ALA A 188 -14.13 13.03 -4.88
C ALA A 188 -13.59 12.98 -3.43
N LEU A 189 -13.57 14.13 -2.73
CA LEU A 189 -13.12 14.21 -1.33
C LEU A 189 -14.07 13.49 -0.35
N ILE A 190 -15.35 13.34 -0.68
CA ILE A 190 -16.31 12.63 0.17
C ILE A 190 -15.93 11.14 0.29
N GLU A 191 -15.40 10.51 -0.75
CA GLU A 191 -15.11 9.07 -0.77
C GLU A 191 -14.17 8.65 0.38
N ALA A 192 -13.12 9.42 0.65
CA ALA A 192 -12.18 9.11 1.73
C ALA A 192 -12.83 9.28 3.12
N ARG A 193 -13.67 10.29 3.30
CA ARG A 193 -14.38 10.53 4.57
C ARG A 193 -15.36 9.41 4.88
N GLU A 194 -16.15 9.01 3.89
CA GLU A 194 -17.10 7.89 4.03
C GLU A 194 -16.37 6.55 4.22
N TYR A 195 -15.20 6.37 3.61
CA TYR A 195 -14.37 5.20 3.85
C TYR A 195 -13.93 5.11 5.32
N VAL A 196 -13.38 6.18 5.88
CA VAL A 196 -12.95 6.24 7.28
C VAL A 196 -14.13 5.99 8.22
N GLU A 197 -15.28 6.60 7.95
CA GLU A 197 -16.48 6.40 8.75
C GLU A 197 -16.98 4.95 8.69
N SER A 198 -16.96 4.32 7.53
CA SER A 198 -17.31 2.91 7.35
C SER A 198 -16.35 1.98 8.10
N VAL A 199 -15.05 2.25 8.06
CA VAL A 199 -14.03 1.51 8.83
C VAL A 199 -14.34 1.59 10.32
N CYS A 200 -14.60 2.80 10.84
CA CYS A 200 -14.86 3.01 12.26
C CYS A 200 -16.15 2.34 12.75
N ARG A 201 -17.22 2.41 11.96
CA ARG A 201 -18.54 1.89 12.38
C ARG A 201 -18.71 0.40 12.17
N ASN A 202 -18.13 -0.14 11.09
CA ASN A 202 -18.50 -1.47 10.64
C ASN A 202 -17.30 -2.41 10.44
N ASP A 203 -16.30 -1.98 9.65
CA ASP A 203 -15.32 -2.92 9.12
C ASP A 203 -14.36 -3.45 10.17
N ILE A 204 -13.95 -2.61 11.12
CA ILE A 204 -13.02 -2.98 12.18
C ILE A 204 -13.57 -4.08 13.12
N SER A 205 -14.89 -4.14 13.33
CA SER A 205 -15.52 -5.16 14.18
C SER A 205 -15.78 -6.48 13.45
N ARG A 206 -15.80 -6.46 12.11
CA ARG A 206 -16.04 -7.66 11.27
C ARG A 206 -14.79 -8.49 11.03
N VAL A 207 -13.63 -8.01 11.47
CA VAL A 207 -12.34 -8.69 11.22
C VAL A 207 -12.22 -10.02 11.96
N ASP A 208 -12.72 -10.05 13.19
CA ASP A 208 -12.54 -11.18 14.14
C ASP A 208 -13.73 -11.32 15.10
N ASP A 209 -14.90 -10.83 14.71
CA ASP A 209 -16.15 -10.82 15.50
C ASP A 209 -16.03 -10.14 16.87
N VAL A 210 -14.95 -9.38 17.10
CA VAL A 210 -14.78 -8.58 18.32
C VAL A 210 -15.46 -7.23 18.12
N GLN A 211 -16.46 -6.95 18.94
CA GLN A 211 -17.13 -5.64 18.92
C GLN A 211 -16.14 -4.54 19.37
N ARG A 212 -15.90 -3.58 18.49
CA ARG A 212 -15.01 -2.44 18.75
C ARG A 212 -15.81 -1.14 18.81
N ASN A 213 -15.39 -0.26 19.72
CA ASN A 213 -16.01 1.04 19.88
C ASN A 213 -15.60 1.97 18.73
N ALA A 214 -16.58 2.49 17.98
CA ALA A 214 -16.36 3.35 16.84
C ALA A 214 -15.66 4.68 17.22
N GLU A 215 -15.99 5.23 18.40
CA GLU A 215 -15.36 6.47 18.87
C GLU A 215 -13.89 6.26 19.25
N LEU A 216 -13.57 5.18 19.94
CA LEU A 216 -12.18 4.82 20.22
C LEU A 216 -11.41 4.56 18.89
N THR A 217 -12.05 3.98 17.90
CA THR A 217 -11.44 3.78 16.57
C THR A 217 -11.13 5.12 15.92
N ARG A 218 -12.04 6.10 15.97
CA ARG A 218 -11.79 7.45 15.42
C ARG A 218 -10.62 8.13 16.13
N ARG A 219 -10.56 8.07 17.45
CA ARG A 219 -9.45 8.63 18.25
C ARG A 219 -8.13 7.96 17.91
N LEU A 220 -8.12 6.64 17.79
CA LEU A 220 -6.94 5.90 17.39
C LEU A 220 -6.48 6.32 15.97
N MET A 221 -7.38 6.35 15.00
CA MET A 221 -7.03 6.76 13.63
C MET A 221 -6.53 8.21 13.59
N ARG A 222 -7.13 9.11 14.37
CA ARG A 222 -6.67 10.50 14.48
C ARG A 222 -5.27 10.60 15.10
N SER A 223 -4.99 9.86 16.17
CA SER A 223 -3.65 9.79 16.76
C SER A 223 -2.65 9.19 15.78
N TYR A 224 -3.00 8.09 15.13
CA TYR A 224 -2.16 7.43 14.13
C TYR A 224 -1.84 8.35 12.93
N SER A 225 -2.79 9.21 12.54
CA SER A 225 -2.61 10.20 11.46
C SER A 225 -1.52 11.23 11.76
N ARG A 226 -1.36 11.63 13.03
CA ARG A 226 -0.32 12.58 13.47
C ARG A 226 1.08 11.98 13.46
N HIS A 227 1.16 10.66 13.38
CA HIS A 227 2.41 9.89 13.45
C HIS A 227 2.75 9.21 12.12
N GLN A 228 2.20 9.69 11.01
CA GLN A 228 2.61 9.23 9.68
C GLN A 228 4.09 9.51 9.47
N GLY A 229 4.83 8.59 8.84
CA GLY A 229 6.27 8.74 8.64
C GLY A 229 7.12 8.61 9.92
N ALA A 230 6.53 8.31 11.09
CA ALA A 230 7.24 8.29 12.35
C ALA A 230 7.31 6.89 12.99
N GLN A 231 8.38 6.65 13.76
CA GLN A 231 8.57 5.44 14.56
C GLN A 231 8.06 5.67 15.99
N VAL A 232 6.77 5.42 16.23
CA VAL A 232 6.17 5.61 17.54
C VAL A 232 5.68 4.31 18.15
N SER A 233 5.79 4.22 19.48
CA SER A 233 5.32 3.06 20.24
C SER A 233 3.80 3.08 20.40
N VAL A 234 3.23 1.93 20.73
CA VAL A 234 1.81 1.83 21.13
C VAL A 234 1.52 2.66 22.38
N ALA A 235 2.48 2.73 23.30
CA ALA A 235 2.38 3.58 24.50
C ALA A 235 2.24 5.08 24.15
N THR A 236 2.97 5.57 23.15
CA THR A 236 2.87 6.95 22.67
C THR A 236 1.48 7.24 22.09
N ILE A 237 0.96 6.33 21.27
CA ILE A 237 -0.40 6.43 20.70
C ILE A 237 -1.45 6.41 21.83
N LEU A 238 -1.30 5.53 22.83
CA LEU A 238 -2.17 5.49 24.00
C LEU A 238 -2.15 6.80 24.79
N ALA A 239 -0.96 7.37 25.01
CA ALA A 239 -0.83 8.64 25.72
C ALA A 239 -1.55 9.78 24.98
N ASP A 240 -1.43 9.84 23.66
CA ASP A 240 -2.14 10.82 22.81
C ASP A 240 -3.67 10.63 22.87
N ILE A 241 -4.17 9.39 22.87
CA ILE A 241 -5.60 9.10 23.03
C ILE A 241 -6.11 9.55 24.40
N LYS A 242 -5.34 9.33 25.47
CA LYS A 242 -5.72 9.68 26.86
C LYS A 242 -5.60 11.17 27.18
N SER A 243 -4.77 11.90 26.45
CA SER A 243 -4.57 13.34 26.71
C SER A 243 -5.83 14.19 26.56
N ASN A 244 -6.82 13.69 25.81
CA ASN A 244 -8.04 14.44 25.50
C ASN A 244 -9.26 14.01 26.33
N GLU A 245 -9.22 12.84 27.00
CA GLU A 245 -10.30 12.35 27.88
C GLU A 245 -9.78 11.24 28.79
N ALA A 246 -10.31 11.19 30.03
CA ALA A 246 -10.10 10.05 30.93
C ALA A 246 -10.69 8.75 30.29
N SER A 247 -9.84 7.78 30.03
CA SER A 247 -10.21 6.52 29.39
C SER A 247 -9.51 5.35 30.08
N ASP A 248 -10.24 4.27 30.33
CA ASP A 248 -9.70 3.01 30.85
C ASP A 248 -8.98 2.18 29.75
N THR A 249 -8.77 2.75 28.57
CA THR A 249 -8.09 2.11 27.46
C THR A 249 -6.66 1.70 27.85
N THR A 250 -6.26 0.47 27.48
CA THR A 250 -4.94 -0.09 27.76
C THR A 250 -4.09 -0.19 26.48
N GLU A 251 -2.78 -0.39 26.63
CA GLU A 251 -1.90 -0.68 25.47
C GLU A 251 -2.34 -1.92 24.71
N ALA A 252 -2.78 -2.96 25.40
CA ALA A 252 -3.26 -4.19 24.78
C ALA A 252 -4.51 -3.92 23.92
N THR A 253 -5.41 -3.05 24.38
CA THR A 253 -6.58 -2.60 23.61
C THR A 253 -6.15 -1.86 22.34
N VAL A 254 -5.26 -0.86 22.46
CA VAL A 254 -4.75 -0.09 21.31
C VAL A 254 -4.06 -1.02 20.31
N ALA A 255 -3.21 -1.94 20.78
CA ALA A 255 -2.54 -2.92 19.91
C ALA A 255 -3.54 -3.83 19.18
N SER A 256 -4.62 -4.26 19.85
CA SER A 256 -5.70 -5.05 19.23
C SER A 256 -6.39 -4.29 18.10
N TYR A 257 -6.67 -2.98 18.29
CA TYR A 257 -7.28 -2.14 17.26
C TYR A 257 -6.33 -1.90 16.07
N ILE A 258 -5.03 -1.63 16.34
CA ILE A 258 -4.01 -1.49 15.29
C ILE A 258 -3.92 -2.79 14.48
N ASN A 259 -3.89 -3.95 15.12
CA ASN A 259 -3.84 -5.23 14.43
C ASN A 259 -5.11 -5.48 13.59
N ALA A 260 -6.28 -5.09 14.07
CA ALA A 260 -7.51 -5.17 13.28
C ALA A 260 -7.45 -4.28 12.04
N LEU A 261 -6.98 -3.04 12.17
CA LEU A 261 -6.79 -2.12 11.02
C LEU A 261 -5.75 -2.64 10.01
N LYS A 262 -4.69 -3.31 10.47
CA LYS A 262 -3.72 -4.00 9.59
C LYS A 262 -4.37 -5.17 8.84
N ARG A 263 -5.21 -5.95 9.49
CA ARG A 263 -5.90 -7.10 8.88
C ARG A 263 -6.92 -6.72 7.81
N ILE A 264 -7.45 -5.49 7.83
CA ILE A 264 -8.31 -4.95 6.78
C ILE A 264 -7.55 -3.99 5.84
N PHE A 265 -6.21 -4.02 5.89
CA PHE A 265 -5.31 -3.26 5.02
C PHE A 265 -5.49 -1.73 5.07
N VAL A 266 -5.97 -1.20 6.19
CA VAL A 266 -6.05 0.26 6.45
C VAL A 266 -4.68 0.80 6.86
N ILE A 267 -3.95 0.02 7.66
CA ILE A 267 -2.57 0.32 8.09
C ILE A 267 -1.61 -0.59 7.33
N GLU A 268 -0.55 0.00 6.80
CA GLU A 268 0.58 -0.68 6.20
C GLU A 268 1.89 -0.04 6.67
N ASP A 269 2.37 -0.46 7.83
CA ASP A 269 3.65 0.03 8.37
C ASP A 269 4.82 -0.36 7.45
N MET A 270 5.91 0.39 7.51
CA MET A 270 7.10 0.18 6.70
C MET A 270 8.25 -0.33 7.55
N ALA A 271 8.79 -1.50 7.19
CA ALA A 271 9.90 -2.14 7.87
C ALA A 271 11.21 -1.37 7.68
N ALA A 272 12.11 -1.52 8.65
CA ALA A 272 13.45 -0.94 8.55
C ALA A 272 14.32 -1.72 7.57
N TRP A 273 15.10 -0.99 6.76
CA TRP A 273 16.13 -1.54 5.89
C TRP A 273 17.44 -1.74 6.64
N ASN A 274 18.11 -2.84 6.36
CA ASN A 274 19.43 -3.10 6.91
C ASN A 274 20.45 -3.36 5.78
N PRO A 275 21.41 -2.46 5.57
CA PRO A 275 22.45 -2.63 4.58
C PRO A 275 23.38 -3.81 4.88
N ASN A 276 23.42 -4.30 6.13
CA ASN A 276 24.22 -5.45 6.51
C ASN A 276 23.36 -6.70 6.72
N LEU A 277 23.28 -7.56 5.72
CA LEU A 277 22.48 -8.80 5.70
C LEU A 277 22.67 -9.73 6.92
N ARG A 278 23.76 -9.58 7.69
CA ARG A 278 24.07 -10.35 8.90
C ARG A 278 23.84 -9.58 10.19
N SER A 279 23.39 -8.32 10.14
CA SER A 279 23.17 -7.52 11.34
C SER A 279 21.86 -7.89 12.03
N LYS A 280 21.93 -8.14 13.32
CA LYS A 280 20.74 -8.33 14.18
C LYS A 280 20.00 -7.02 14.46
N THR A 281 20.56 -5.89 14.07
CA THR A 281 20.03 -4.55 14.37
C THR A 281 18.73 -4.26 13.60
N ALA A 282 18.59 -4.74 12.36
CA ALA A 282 17.38 -4.54 11.54
C ALA A 282 16.13 -5.21 12.14
N ILE A 283 16.30 -6.38 12.76
CA ILE A 283 15.17 -7.11 13.38
C ILE A 283 14.63 -6.38 14.62
N ARG A 284 15.42 -5.46 15.20
CA ARG A 284 15.07 -4.68 16.40
C ARG A 284 14.60 -3.26 16.10
N SER A 285 14.66 -2.82 14.85
CA SER A 285 14.20 -1.49 14.44
C SER A 285 12.67 -1.46 14.40
N SER A 286 12.08 -0.42 14.97
CA SER A 286 10.64 -0.21 14.94
C SER A 286 10.20 0.13 13.52
N ASP A 287 9.05 -0.39 13.10
CA ASP A 287 8.44 0.00 11.85
C ASP A 287 8.03 1.48 11.87
N THR A 288 8.11 2.13 10.72
CA THR A 288 7.53 3.45 10.49
C THR A 288 6.03 3.32 10.21
N ARG A 289 5.24 4.20 10.81
CA ARG A 289 3.78 4.15 10.78
C ARG A 289 3.22 4.77 9.51
N TYR A 290 2.41 4.00 8.76
CA TYR A 290 1.72 4.50 7.57
C TYR A 290 0.29 3.93 7.48
N PHE A 291 -0.62 4.78 7.01
CA PHE A 291 -1.83 4.27 6.37
C PHE A 291 -1.51 3.82 4.93
N THR A 292 -2.37 2.98 4.38
CA THR A 292 -2.26 2.51 3.00
C THR A 292 -2.46 3.64 1.98
N ASP A 293 -3.21 4.69 2.36
CA ASP A 293 -3.51 5.84 1.52
C ASP A 293 -3.51 7.14 2.35
N PRO A 294 -2.92 8.24 1.85
CA PRO A 294 -2.81 9.50 2.60
C PRO A 294 -4.16 10.12 2.95
N SER A 295 -5.17 9.90 2.12
CA SER A 295 -6.52 10.45 2.33
C SER A 295 -7.19 9.90 3.58
N ILE A 296 -6.78 8.72 4.05
CA ILE A 296 -7.25 8.16 5.33
C ILE A 296 -6.80 9.07 6.48
N ALA A 297 -5.54 9.50 6.46
CA ALA A 297 -5.00 10.41 7.47
C ALA A 297 -5.65 11.79 7.40
N ALA A 298 -5.78 12.37 6.22
CA ALA A 298 -6.45 13.65 6.01
C ALA A 298 -7.89 13.62 6.52
N ALA A 299 -8.65 12.59 6.17
CA ALA A 299 -10.04 12.40 6.60
C ALA A 299 -10.15 12.19 8.13
N ALA A 300 -9.28 11.38 8.73
CA ALA A 300 -9.29 11.13 10.18
C ALA A 300 -8.90 12.37 11.01
N LEU A 301 -8.07 13.26 10.46
CA LEU A 301 -7.76 14.57 11.06
C LEU A 301 -8.87 15.61 10.83
N GLY A 302 -9.76 15.38 9.86
CA GLY A 302 -10.79 16.31 9.45
C GLY A 302 -10.27 17.44 8.55
N LEU A 303 -9.13 17.21 7.87
CA LEU A 303 -8.46 18.19 7.02
C LEU A 303 -8.97 18.12 5.57
N GLY A 304 -8.99 19.30 4.94
CA GLY A 304 -9.17 19.48 3.51
C GLY A 304 -7.91 20.00 2.82
N PRO A 305 -7.95 20.23 1.50
CA PRO A 305 -6.79 20.69 0.75
C PRO A 305 -6.23 22.05 1.25
N ASP A 306 -7.10 22.98 1.62
CA ASP A 306 -6.68 24.31 2.09
C ASP A 306 -5.99 24.23 3.46
N ASP A 307 -6.49 23.37 4.37
CA ASP A 307 -5.87 23.14 5.68
C ASP A 307 -4.41 22.63 5.55
N LEU A 308 -4.13 21.81 4.54
CA LEU A 308 -2.77 21.32 4.27
C LEU A 308 -1.85 22.43 3.75
N LEU A 309 -2.38 23.37 3.00
CA LEU A 309 -1.60 24.53 2.53
C LEU A 309 -1.21 25.47 3.68
N ASP A 310 -2.06 25.55 4.71
CA ASP A 310 -1.84 26.37 5.89
C ASP A 310 -0.90 25.70 6.92
N ASP A 311 -0.75 24.35 6.87
CA ASP A 311 0.18 23.58 7.72
C ASP A 311 1.16 22.73 6.90
N PRO A 312 2.28 23.32 6.44
CA PRO A 312 3.30 22.61 5.64
C PRO A 312 3.93 21.39 6.34
N ASN A 313 3.94 21.35 7.68
CA ASN A 313 4.47 20.20 8.42
C ASN A 313 3.56 18.97 8.28
N THR A 314 2.28 19.14 8.56
CA THR A 314 1.29 18.07 8.35
C THR A 314 1.21 17.70 6.87
N PHE A 315 1.26 18.68 5.96
CA PHE A 315 1.28 18.41 4.53
C PHE A 315 2.48 17.55 4.13
N GLY A 316 3.68 17.85 4.64
CA GLY A 316 4.87 17.04 4.37
C GLY A 316 4.71 15.58 4.75
N LEU A 317 4.16 15.30 5.94
CA LEU A 317 3.90 13.93 6.42
C LEU A 317 2.90 13.17 5.53
N LEU A 318 1.82 13.85 5.12
CA LEU A 318 0.80 13.22 4.28
C LEU A 318 1.27 13.08 2.82
N PHE A 319 2.08 14.00 2.33
CA PHE A 319 2.75 13.85 1.03
C PHE A 319 3.72 12.67 1.04
N GLU A 320 4.50 12.50 2.10
CA GLU A 320 5.38 11.35 2.28
C GLU A 320 4.57 10.04 2.24
N THR A 321 3.42 9.97 2.91
CA THR A 321 2.52 8.82 2.85
C THR A 321 2.05 8.54 1.42
N MET A 322 1.74 9.57 0.62
CA MET A 322 1.36 9.45 -0.80
C MET A 322 2.52 8.90 -1.63
N ALA A 323 3.72 9.46 -1.46
CA ALA A 323 4.91 9.04 -2.18
C ALA A 323 5.28 7.58 -1.85
N VAL A 324 5.23 7.20 -0.56
CA VAL A 324 5.48 5.81 -0.12
C VAL A 324 4.45 4.85 -0.72
N ARG A 325 3.16 5.24 -0.80
CA ARG A 325 2.14 4.43 -1.48
C ARG A 325 2.52 4.18 -2.94
N ASP A 326 2.88 5.23 -3.68
CA ASP A 326 3.22 5.12 -5.10
C ASP A 326 4.48 4.28 -5.30
N LEU A 327 5.53 4.53 -4.51
CA LEU A 327 6.75 3.72 -4.53
C LEU A 327 6.48 2.25 -4.24
N ARG A 328 5.55 1.93 -3.33
CA ARG A 328 5.15 0.54 -3.05
C ARG A 328 4.43 -0.11 -4.23
N VAL A 329 3.55 0.64 -4.91
CA VAL A 329 2.87 0.16 -6.13
C VAL A 329 3.89 -0.18 -7.21
N TYR A 330 4.83 0.72 -7.46
CA TYR A 330 5.86 0.53 -8.48
C TYR A 330 6.88 -0.54 -8.10
N ALA A 331 7.34 -0.56 -6.85
CA ALA A 331 8.32 -1.54 -6.38
C ALA A 331 7.78 -2.97 -6.46
N GLU A 332 6.49 -3.20 -6.16
CA GLU A 332 5.89 -4.53 -6.22
C GLU A 332 5.87 -5.08 -7.66
N ALA A 333 5.60 -4.23 -8.66
CA ALA A 333 5.68 -4.60 -10.07
C ALA A 333 7.12 -4.92 -10.54
N LEU A 334 8.11 -4.37 -9.86
CA LEU A 334 9.53 -4.60 -10.13
C LEU A 334 10.12 -5.74 -9.27
N ASP A 335 9.28 -6.56 -8.63
CA ASP A 335 9.67 -7.60 -7.67
C ASP A 335 10.57 -7.06 -6.54
N GLY A 336 10.20 -5.88 -6.02
CA GLY A 336 10.89 -5.16 -4.97
C GLY A 336 10.01 -4.82 -3.78
N GLN A 337 10.61 -4.25 -2.76
CA GLN A 337 9.95 -3.77 -1.55
C GLN A 337 10.50 -2.40 -1.16
N VAL A 338 9.70 -1.64 -0.40
CA VAL A 338 10.06 -0.32 0.13
C VAL A 338 10.30 -0.44 1.62
N TYR A 339 11.42 0.14 2.06
CA TYR A 339 11.88 0.17 3.44
C TYR A 339 12.22 1.60 3.85
N HIS A 340 12.28 1.86 5.16
CA HIS A 340 12.89 3.07 5.70
C HIS A 340 14.27 2.77 6.29
N TYR A 341 15.10 3.80 6.49
CA TYR A 341 16.35 3.66 7.21
C TYR A 341 16.44 4.68 8.33
N ARG A 342 16.87 4.24 9.51
CA ARG A 342 17.23 5.11 10.63
C ARG A 342 18.37 4.47 11.42
N ASP A 343 19.42 5.22 11.68
CA ASP A 343 20.55 4.78 12.51
C ASP A 343 20.52 5.40 13.92
N LYS A 344 21.39 4.89 14.78
CA LYS A 344 21.54 5.36 16.17
C LYS A 344 21.98 6.83 16.28
N ASN A 345 22.56 7.39 15.22
CA ASN A 345 23.07 8.76 15.17
C ASN A 345 22.04 9.73 14.58
N GLY A 346 20.82 9.27 14.32
CA GLY A 346 19.74 10.09 13.78
C GLY A 346 19.81 10.34 12.27
N LEU A 347 20.67 9.60 11.53
CA LEU A 347 20.63 9.61 10.07
C LEU A 347 19.43 8.79 9.62
N GLU A 348 18.58 9.40 8.81
CA GLU A 348 17.36 8.80 8.29
C GLU A 348 17.37 8.81 6.75
N CYS A 349 16.58 7.93 6.14
CA CYS A 349 16.21 7.96 4.74
C CYS A 349 14.75 7.55 4.64
N ASP A 350 13.94 8.39 3.99
CA ASP A 350 12.49 8.27 3.98
C ASP A 350 12.05 6.97 3.29
N ALA A 351 12.67 6.62 2.15
CA ALA A 351 12.35 5.38 1.44
C ALA A 351 13.58 4.74 0.78
N ILE A 352 13.66 3.42 0.83
CA ILE A 352 14.64 2.61 0.10
C ILE A 352 13.88 1.56 -0.69
N VAL A 353 13.94 1.66 -2.02
CA VAL A 353 13.39 0.62 -2.90
C VAL A 353 14.45 -0.44 -3.11
N HIS A 354 14.19 -1.67 -2.66
CA HIS A 354 15.13 -2.78 -2.75
C HIS A 354 14.51 -3.92 -3.57
N LEU A 355 15.13 -4.25 -4.70
CA LEU A 355 14.71 -5.32 -5.59
C LEU A 355 15.29 -6.66 -5.16
N ARG A 356 14.63 -7.77 -5.48
CA ARG A 356 15.11 -9.13 -5.16
C ARG A 356 16.45 -9.49 -5.79
N ASN A 357 16.85 -8.81 -6.88
CA ASN A 357 18.15 -8.99 -7.52
C ASN A 357 19.32 -8.30 -6.76
N GLY A 358 19.03 -7.69 -5.61
CA GLY A 358 20.00 -7.00 -4.75
C GLY A 358 20.32 -5.58 -5.17
N ARG A 359 19.66 -5.03 -6.22
CA ARG A 359 19.72 -3.59 -6.55
C ARG A 359 18.82 -2.80 -5.61
N TYR A 360 19.23 -1.58 -5.27
CA TYR A 360 18.42 -0.69 -4.45
C TYR A 360 18.67 0.77 -4.80
N GLY A 361 17.66 1.60 -4.55
CA GLY A 361 17.70 3.05 -4.68
C GLY A 361 17.39 3.73 -3.36
N LEU A 362 18.07 4.84 -3.06
CA LEU A 362 17.88 5.66 -1.87
C LEU A 362 17.04 6.87 -2.22
N ILE A 363 15.99 7.16 -1.45
CA ILE A 363 15.01 8.20 -1.77
C ILE A 363 14.71 9.04 -0.53
N GLU A 364 14.87 10.35 -0.66
CA GLU A 364 14.35 11.37 0.25
C GLU A 364 13.10 11.99 -0.33
N ILE A 365 12.07 12.21 0.47
CA ILE A 365 10.77 12.74 0.06
C ILE A 365 10.60 14.13 0.63
N LYS A 366 10.42 15.14 -0.23
CA LYS A 366 10.36 16.56 0.17
C LYS A 366 9.23 17.27 -0.57
N LEU A 367 8.62 18.28 0.06
CA LEU A 367 7.60 19.09 -0.65
C LEU A 367 8.16 19.83 -1.85
N GLY A 368 9.46 20.18 -1.83
CA GLY A 368 10.15 20.90 -2.89
C GLY A 368 10.84 22.16 -2.37
N GLY A 369 11.49 22.87 -3.28
CA GLY A 369 12.32 24.07 -2.97
C GLY A 369 13.79 23.71 -2.70
N ASP A 370 14.68 24.61 -3.12
CA ASP A 370 16.12 24.36 -3.19
C ASP A 370 16.73 23.92 -1.85
N ASN A 371 16.32 24.52 -0.74
CA ASN A 371 16.83 24.16 0.58
C ASN A 371 16.48 22.74 1.01
N LEU A 372 15.26 22.27 0.72
CA LEU A 372 14.84 20.92 1.06
C LEU A 372 15.48 19.89 0.12
N ILE A 373 15.65 20.22 -1.15
CA ILE A 373 16.36 19.38 -2.13
C ILE A 373 17.82 19.21 -1.72
N GLU A 374 18.51 20.32 -1.33
CA GLU A 374 19.90 20.28 -0.87
C GLU A 374 20.06 19.45 0.42
N ALA A 375 19.15 19.61 1.36
CA ALA A 375 19.14 18.82 2.60
C ALA A 375 18.96 17.33 2.29
N GLY A 376 18.00 16.97 1.44
CA GLY A 376 17.76 15.58 1.02
C GLY A 376 18.98 14.99 0.30
N ALA A 377 19.55 15.71 -0.66
CA ALA A 377 20.74 15.26 -1.38
C ALA A 377 21.94 15.02 -0.44
N THR A 378 22.12 15.89 0.55
CA THR A 378 23.16 15.74 1.57
C THR A 378 22.95 14.48 2.42
N THR A 379 21.72 14.24 2.85
CA THR A 379 21.34 13.03 3.61
C THR A 379 21.63 11.76 2.82
N LEU A 380 21.20 11.69 1.56
CA LEU A 380 21.41 10.55 0.67
C LEU A 380 22.90 10.24 0.47
N LYS A 381 23.72 11.26 0.18
CA LYS A 381 25.19 11.10 0.04
C LYS A 381 25.84 10.60 1.34
N LYS A 382 25.41 11.11 2.47
CA LYS A 382 25.90 10.69 3.79
C LYS A 382 25.53 9.23 4.07
N LEU A 383 24.32 8.80 3.70
CA LEU A 383 23.93 7.40 3.84
C LEU A 383 24.73 6.52 2.88
N ALA A 384 24.83 6.90 1.60
CA ALA A 384 25.59 6.16 0.60
C ALA A 384 27.06 5.96 1.02
N SER A 385 27.69 6.96 1.63
CA SER A 385 29.07 6.86 2.13
C SER A 385 29.26 5.91 3.32
N LYS A 386 28.19 5.55 4.03
CA LYS A 386 28.23 4.59 5.14
C LYS A 386 28.01 3.14 4.70
N ILE A 387 27.60 2.92 3.47
CA ILE A 387 27.35 1.58 2.95
C ILE A 387 28.70 0.91 2.66
N ASP A 388 28.86 -0.28 3.22
CA ASP A 388 30.06 -1.12 3.01
C ASP A 388 29.96 -1.80 1.63
N THR A 389 30.63 -1.21 0.65
CA THR A 389 30.61 -1.68 -0.74
C THR A 389 31.35 -2.99 -0.98
N ASP A 390 32.14 -3.45 0.01
CA ASP A 390 32.75 -4.79 -0.03
C ASP A 390 31.71 -5.88 0.26
N LYS A 391 30.60 -5.53 0.93
CA LYS A 391 29.55 -6.48 1.34
C LYS A 391 28.26 -6.37 0.52
N MET A 392 28.02 -5.24 -0.11
CA MET A 392 26.85 -5.05 -0.96
C MET A 392 27.13 -4.02 -2.05
N LYS A 393 26.32 -4.04 -3.11
CA LYS A 393 26.46 -3.09 -4.22
C LYS A 393 26.25 -1.64 -3.75
N SER A 394 26.83 -0.69 -4.45
CA SER A 394 26.47 0.72 -4.33
C SER A 394 24.99 0.92 -4.71
N PRO A 395 24.31 1.94 -4.18
CA PRO A 395 22.94 2.26 -4.62
C PRO A 395 22.93 2.50 -6.13
N SER A 396 21.91 1.98 -6.81
CA SER A 396 21.71 2.18 -8.25
C SER A 396 21.43 3.65 -8.58
N PHE A 397 20.75 4.34 -7.67
CA PHE A 397 20.47 5.77 -7.74
C PHE A 397 20.24 6.36 -6.35
N MET A 398 20.41 7.67 -6.26
CA MET A 398 19.98 8.51 -5.14
C MET A 398 19.00 9.54 -5.68
N MET A 399 17.81 9.67 -5.09
CA MET A 399 16.74 10.52 -5.60
C MET A 399 16.11 11.36 -4.50
N VAL A 400 15.96 12.65 -4.72
CA VAL A 400 15.03 13.50 -3.98
C VAL A 400 13.72 13.53 -4.77
N LEU A 401 12.69 12.86 -4.23
CA LEU A 401 11.34 12.84 -4.78
C LEU A 401 10.57 14.03 -4.23
N THR A 402 10.14 14.94 -5.12
CA THR A 402 9.51 16.19 -4.71
C THR A 402 8.02 16.22 -5.03
N ALA A 403 7.24 16.94 -4.20
CA ALA A 403 5.82 17.19 -4.48
C ALA A 403 5.65 18.09 -5.70
N ILE A 404 6.45 19.14 -5.77
CA ILE A 404 6.43 20.15 -6.83
C ILE A 404 7.77 20.24 -7.52
N GLY A 405 7.74 20.69 -8.77
CA GLY A 405 8.87 20.87 -9.64
C GLY A 405 8.40 20.81 -11.10
N GLU A 406 8.98 21.60 -11.98
CA GLU A 406 8.56 21.64 -13.38
C GLU A 406 9.15 20.50 -14.21
N TYR A 407 10.35 20.02 -13.81
CA TYR A 407 11.07 18.97 -14.55
C TYR A 407 11.93 18.11 -13.63
N ALA A 408 12.19 16.89 -14.09
CA ALA A 408 13.16 15.98 -13.48
C ALA A 408 14.56 16.26 -14.04
N TYR A 409 15.58 16.16 -13.17
CA TYR A 409 16.97 16.40 -13.58
C TYR A 409 17.98 15.68 -12.70
N ARG A 410 19.20 15.53 -13.23
CA ARG A 410 20.36 15.06 -12.48
C ARG A 410 21.20 16.24 -12.01
N ARG A 411 21.44 16.35 -10.72
CA ARG A 411 22.33 17.32 -10.11
C ARG A 411 23.81 17.02 -10.46
N LEU A 412 24.67 18.03 -10.33
CA LEU A 412 26.12 17.89 -10.55
C LEU A 412 26.77 16.84 -9.61
N ASP A 413 26.19 16.60 -8.44
CA ASP A 413 26.65 15.59 -7.48
C ASP A 413 26.07 14.19 -7.72
N GLY A 414 25.35 13.99 -8.83
CA GLY A 414 24.78 12.71 -9.26
C GLY A 414 23.42 12.38 -8.63
N VAL A 415 22.93 13.16 -7.67
CA VAL A 415 21.60 12.96 -7.07
C VAL A 415 20.53 13.37 -8.09
N LEU A 416 19.50 12.55 -8.24
CA LEU A 416 18.34 12.86 -9.08
C LEU A 416 17.34 13.71 -8.30
N VAL A 417 16.69 14.65 -8.97
CA VAL A 417 15.54 15.38 -8.46
C VAL A 417 14.37 15.07 -9.38
N VAL A 418 13.33 14.45 -8.82
CA VAL A 418 12.20 13.95 -9.61
C VAL A 418 10.90 14.41 -8.96
N PRO A 419 10.11 15.27 -9.64
CA PRO A 419 8.75 15.55 -9.21
C PRO A 419 7.88 14.30 -9.28
N ILE A 420 7.04 14.06 -8.27
CA ILE A 420 6.18 12.87 -8.23
C ILE A 420 5.20 12.82 -9.41
N GLY A 421 4.86 13.99 -9.97
CA GLY A 421 3.96 14.11 -11.11
C GLY A 421 4.54 13.66 -12.44
N CYS A 422 5.80 13.18 -12.50
CA CYS A 422 6.37 12.56 -13.70
C CYS A 422 6.85 11.11 -13.45
N LEU A 423 6.60 10.53 -12.25
CA LEU A 423 7.07 9.19 -11.89
C LEU A 423 6.05 8.10 -12.30
N ARG A 424 6.55 6.96 -12.80
CA ARG A 424 5.83 5.69 -12.99
C ARG A 424 6.67 4.48 -12.55
N ASP A 425 6.12 3.26 -12.69
CA ASP A 425 6.80 1.97 -12.51
C ASP A 425 7.99 1.73 -13.44
#